data_9730090a4d95c20e18d43f017a1e3ea9
#
_entry.id   9730090a4d95c20e18d43f017a1e3ea9
#
_cell.length_a   1.000
_cell.length_b   1.000
_cell.length_c   1.000
_cell.angle_alpha   90.00
_cell.angle_beta   90.00
_cell.angle_gamma   90.00
#
_symmetry.space_group_name_H-M   'P 1'
#
loop_
_entity.id
_entity.type
_entity.pdbx_description
1 polymer ?
#
loop_
_entity_poly.entity_id
_entity_poly.type
_entity_poly.pdbx_seq_one_letter_code
_entity_poly.pdbx_strand_id
1 'polypeptide(L)'
;MAELTLEELQKQFNDLKKRVSILESNSKRKIDVEPKAGNQFELAGLKWKIIDVLDLGCMCLAEKSELMRFDPDINDWRISELRQHLNSDLLEKIENEIGEENVIKFERDLLSVDGQNQYRACKDKVSLLTLDEYRKYRSLIPNEECCWWLLTPWSTSHSGYYTLTTVVLPSGGFGNGCNYCDGVRPVCIFSPSIFESKEK
;
A
#
# COMPACT_ATOMS: atom_id res chain seq x y z
N MET A 1 13.02 5.61 53.57
CA MET A 1 12.76 5.26 52.16
C MET A 1 13.02 6.52 51.35
N ALA A 2 13.94 6.49 50.39
CA ALA A 2 14.23 7.66 49.57
C ALA A 2 13.08 7.84 48.55
N GLU A 3 12.45 9.01 48.56
CA GLU A 3 11.48 9.37 47.50
C GLU A 3 12.24 9.63 46.21
N LEU A 4 11.83 8.97 45.12
CA LEU A 4 12.33 9.21 43.78
C LEU A 4 11.96 10.63 43.36
N THR A 5 12.91 11.35 42.79
CA THR A 5 12.65 12.67 42.22
C THR A 5 11.82 12.56 40.93
N LEU A 6 11.12 13.62 40.54
CA LEU A 6 10.35 13.67 39.31
C LEU A 6 11.23 13.38 38.07
N GLU A 7 12.49 13.84 38.08
CA GLU A 7 13.44 13.58 36.97
C GLU A 7 13.85 12.11 36.90
N GLU A 8 14.04 11.44 38.03
CA GLU A 8 14.34 10.01 38.05
C GLU A 8 13.16 9.16 37.57
N LEU A 9 11.92 9.52 37.94
CA LEU A 9 10.73 8.89 37.46
C LEU A 9 10.56 9.06 35.94
N GLN A 10 10.81 10.27 35.41
CA GLN A 10 10.75 10.57 33.99
C GLN A 10 11.79 9.75 33.20
N LYS A 11 13.00 9.62 33.73
CA LYS A 11 14.07 8.82 33.13
C LYS A 11 13.70 7.33 33.09
N GLN A 12 13.17 6.79 34.20
CA GLN A 12 12.71 5.40 34.26
C GLN A 12 11.56 5.13 33.30
N PHE A 13 10.60 6.05 33.18
CA PHE A 13 9.49 5.95 32.25
C PHE A 13 9.97 5.92 30.80
N ASN A 14 10.92 6.79 30.44
CA ASN A 14 11.48 6.81 29.08
C ASN A 14 12.28 5.53 28.76
N ASP A 15 13.04 5.00 29.76
CA ASP A 15 13.73 3.72 29.58
C ASP A 15 12.76 2.55 29.44
N LEU A 16 11.70 2.54 30.23
CA LEU A 16 10.64 1.52 30.13
C LEU A 16 9.94 1.57 28.77
N LYS A 17 9.58 2.75 28.28
CA LYS A 17 9.04 2.95 26.94
C LYS A 17 9.95 2.37 25.85
N LYS A 18 11.24 2.66 25.93
CA LYS A 18 12.23 2.15 24.98
C LYS A 18 12.33 0.62 25.02
N ARG A 19 12.32 0.02 26.22
CA ARG A 19 12.36 -1.44 26.39
C ARG A 19 11.08 -2.11 25.89
N VAL A 20 9.91 -1.52 26.15
CA VAL A 20 8.62 -2.02 25.64
C VAL A 20 8.63 -1.97 24.11
N SER A 21 9.04 -0.86 23.51
CA SER A 21 9.13 -0.73 22.03
C SER A 21 10.07 -1.79 21.41
N ILE A 22 11.21 -2.08 22.06
CA ILE A 22 12.14 -3.13 21.60
C ILE A 22 11.49 -4.52 21.71
N LEU A 23 10.77 -4.80 22.80
CA LEU A 23 10.10 -6.09 22.98
C LEU A 23 8.94 -6.27 21.99
N GLU A 24 8.18 -5.23 21.74
CA GLU A 24 7.10 -5.22 20.74
C GLU A 24 7.64 -5.43 19.32
N SER A 25 8.73 -4.75 18.95
CA SER A 25 9.37 -4.94 17.65
C SER A 25 9.94 -6.36 17.47
N ASN A 26 10.47 -6.96 18.54
CA ASN A 26 10.95 -8.35 18.51
C ASN A 26 9.82 -9.39 18.47
N SER A 27 8.58 -9.02 18.84
CA SER A 27 7.41 -9.90 18.77
C SER A 27 6.68 -9.84 17.41
N LYS A 28 7.04 -8.89 16.54
CA LYS A 28 6.40 -8.72 15.24
C LYS A 28 6.81 -9.82 14.27
N ARG A 29 5.85 -10.18 13.42
CA ARG A 29 6.01 -11.25 12.43
C ARG A 29 7.15 -10.94 11.46
N LYS A 30 8.02 -11.92 11.25
CA LYS A 30 8.99 -11.95 10.16
C LYS A 30 8.47 -12.85 9.02
N ILE A 31 8.86 -12.50 7.81
CA ILE A 31 8.43 -13.19 6.59
C ILE A 31 9.62 -13.99 6.06
N ASP A 32 9.47 -15.31 6.05
CA ASP A 32 10.51 -16.26 5.57
C ASP A 32 10.52 -16.31 4.04
N VAL A 33 10.89 -15.20 3.42
CA VAL A 33 10.99 -15.05 1.95
C VAL A 33 12.16 -14.13 1.63
N GLU A 34 12.99 -14.52 0.67
CA GLU A 34 14.03 -13.64 0.13
C GLU A 34 13.39 -12.42 -0.53
N PRO A 35 13.84 -11.18 -0.22
CA PRO A 35 13.34 -9.95 -0.83
C PRO A 35 13.79 -9.82 -2.30
N LYS A 36 13.10 -10.53 -3.19
CA LYS A 36 13.40 -10.61 -4.62
C LYS A 36 12.11 -10.50 -5.44
N ALA A 37 12.16 -9.72 -6.53
CA ALA A 37 11.03 -9.58 -7.44
C ALA A 37 10.55 -10.94 -7.97
N GLY A 38 9.24 -11.16 -7.92
CA GLY A 38 8.56 -12.40 -8.28
C GLY A 38 8.21 -13.29 -7.08
N ASN A 39 8.91 -13.18 -5.94
CA ASN A 39 8.61 -13.94 -4.74
C ASN A 39 7.29 -13.52 -4.11
N GLN A 40 6.63 -14.47 -3.45
CA GLN A 40 5.30 -14.29 -2.85
C GLN A 40 5.29 -14.65 -1.38
N PHE A 41 4.40 -14.02 -0.63
CA PHE A 41 4.19 -14.26 0.79
C PHE A 41 2.76 -13.92 1.20
N GLU A 42 2.37 -14.32 2.41
CA GLU A 42 1.06 -14.00 2.99
C GLU A 42 1.23 -13.00 4.15
N LEU A 43 0.40 -11.96 4.18
CA LEU A 43 0.35 -10.95 5.22
C LEU A 43 -1.05 -10.32 5.28
N ALA A 44 -1.59 -10.13 6.49
CA ALA A 44 -2.92 -9.56 6.73
C ALA A 44 -4.05 -10.27 5.96
N GLY A 45 -3.93 -11.59 5.79
CA GLY A 45 -4.90 -12.41 5.08
C GLY A 45 -4.86 -12.28 3.55
N LEU A 46 -3.89 -11.57 2.98
CA LEU A 46 -3.69 -11.40 1.55
C LEU A 46 -2.40 -12.07 1.11
N LYS A 47 -2.37 -12.58 -0.12
CA LYS A 47 -1.14 -12.96 -0.81
C LYS A 47 -0.55 -11.73 -1.48
N TRP A 48 0.74 -11.53 -1.26
CA TRP A 48 1.53 -10.44 -1.80
C TRP A 48 2.61 -10.96 -2.72
N LYS A 49 2.88 -10.23 -3.78
CA LYS A 49 4.01 -10.48 -4.67
C LYS A 49 4.96 -9.28 -4.62
N ILE A 50 6.24 -9.52 -4.39
CA ILE A 50 7.28 -8.50 -4.53
C ILE A 50 7.42 -8.20 -6.03
N ILE A 51 7.13 -6.97 -6.44
CA ILE A 51 7.21 -6.53 -7.83
C ILE A 51 8.44 -5.70 -8.13
N ASP A 52 9.04 -5.10 -7.10
CA ASP A 52 10.33 -4.39 -7.20
C ASP A 52 11.04 -4.37 -5.84
N VAL A 53 12.36 -4.22 -5.87
CA VAL A 53 13.20 -3.98 -4.68
C VAL A 53 13.86 -2.62 -4.86
N LEU A 54 13.35 -1.66 -4.10
CA LEU A 54 13.77 -0.26 -4.13
C LEU A 54 14.76 0.03 -3.01
N ASP A 55 15.48 1.14 -3.07
CA ASP A 55 16.39 1.58 -1.99
C ASP A 55 15.66 1.75 -0.65
N LEU A 56 14.39 2.16 -0.70
CA LEU A 56 13.56 2.37 0.50
C LEU A 56 12.86 1.10 1.00
N GLY A 57 12.75 0.06 0.20
CA GLY A 57 12.06 -1.18 0.58
C GLY A 57 11.51 -1.99 -0.58
N CYS A 58 10.79 -3.06 -0.26
CA CYS A 58 10.18 -3.94 -1.24
C CYS A 58 8.79 -3.43 -1.62
N MET A 59 8.60 -3.07 -2.90
CA MET A 59 7.28 -2.78 -3.44
C MET A 59 6.54 -4.08 -3.70
N CYS A 60 5.39 -4.23 -3.04
CA CYS A 60 4.59 -5.45 -3.07
C CYS A 60 3.18 -5.16 -3.55
N LEU A 61 2.69 -5.97 -4.47
CA LEU A 61 1.33 -5.94 -4.98
C LEU A 61 0.55 -7.13 -4.39
N ALA A 62 -0.59 -6.87 -3.77
CA ALA A 62 -1.48 -7.94 -3.31
C ALA A 62 -2.22 -8.59 -4.50
N GLU A 63 -2.60 -9.86 -4.32
CA GLU A 63 -3.67 -10.45 -5.12
C GLU A 63 -4.98 -9.70 -4.84
N LYS A 64 -5.99 -9.90 -5.70
CA LYS A 64 -7.29 -9.25 -5.53
C LYS A 64 -7.87 -9.55 -4.15
N SER A 65 -8.16 -8.50 -3.37
CA SER A 65 -8.71 -8.63 -2.03
C SER A 65 -10.24 -8.71 -2.05
N GLU A 66 -10.88 -7.80 -2.75
CA GLU A 66 -12.33 -7.62 -2.76
C GLU A 66 -12.80 -6.89 -4.02
N LEU A 67 -14.12 -6.80 -4.21
CA LEU A 67 -14.74 -5.93 -5.21
C LEU A 67 -15.27 -4.69 -4.48
N MET A 68 -14.82 -3.53 -4.90
CA MET A 68 -15.22 -2.27 -4.27
C MET A 68 -15.30 -1.15 -5.31
N ARG A 69 -16.13 -0.15 -5.06
CA ARG A 69 -16.12 1.09 -5.83
C ARG A 69 -14.84 1.87 -5.53
N PHE A 70 -14.36 2.60 -6.51
CA PHE A 70 -13.29 3.57 -6.28
C PHE A 70 -13.82 4.73 -5.43
N ASP A 71 -14.90 5.33 -5.89
CA ASP A 71 -15.71 6.35 -5.22
C ASP A 71 -17.03 6.51 -5.98
N PRO A 72 -18.15 6.89 -5.34
CA PRO A 72 -19.41 7.08 -6.04
C PRO A 72 -19.42 8.27 -7.00
N ASP A 73 -18.66 9.33 -6.72
CA ASP A 73 -18.84 10.64 -7.36
C ASP A 73 -17.58 11.19 -8.03
N ILE A 74 -16.38 10.73 -7.65
CA ILE A 74 -15.11 11.34 -8.05
C ILE A 74 -14.04 10.29 -8.35
N ASN A 75 -13.01 10.71 -9.10
CA ASN A 75 -11.79 9.92 -9.34
C ASN A 75 -10.55 10.51 -8.64
N ASP A 76 -10.74 11.43 -7.72
CA ASP A 76 -9.65 12.00 -6.91
C ASP A 76 -9.27 11.03 -5.79
N TRP A 77 -8.19 10.30 -6.00
CA TRP A 77 -7.68 9.35 -5.00
C TRP A 77 -7.53 9.95 -3.60
N ARG A 78 -7.11 11.21 -3.50
CA ARG A 78 -6.80 11.86 -2.21
C ARG A 78 -7.96 11.86 -1.23
N ILE A 79 -9.19 11.84 -1.74
CA ILE A 79 -10.43 11.91 -0.95
C ILE A 79 -11.38 10.76 -1.22
N SER A 80 -10.99 9.77 -2.04
CA SER A 80 -11.84 8.63 -2.40
C SER A 80 -12.14 7.71 -1.21
N GLU A 81 -13.32 7.08 -1.25
CA GLU A 81 -13.73 6.07 -0.26
C GLU A 81 -12.76 4.87 -0.24
N LEU A 82 -12.30 4.44 -1.41
CA LEU A 82 -11.36 3.32 -1.52
C LEU A 82 -10.03 3.62 -0.82
N ARG A 83 -9.48 4.84 -0.98
CA ARG A 83 -8.27 5.23 -0.25
C ARG A 83 -8.47 5.20 1.26
N GLN A 84 -9.59 5.73 1.74
CA GLN A 84 -9.90 5.75 3.17
C GLN A 84 -9.98 4.32 3.71
N HIS A 85 -10.69 3.43 3.03
CA HIS A 85 -10.80 2.01 3.39
C HIS A 85 -9.44 1.32 3.46
N LEU A 86 -8.59 1.48 2.43
CA LEU A 86 -7.27 0.85 2.39
C LEU A 86 -6.31 1.38 3.46
N ASN A 87 -6.38 2.68 3.78
CA ASN A 87 -5.52 3.30 4.79
C ASN A 87 -6.16 3.34 6.20
N SER A 88 -7.23 2.61 6.43
CA SER A 88 -7.79 2.30 7.76
C SER A 88 -7.69 0.79 8.02
N ASP A 89 -8.68 0.03 7.62
CA ASP A 89 -8.86 -1.37 8.02
C ASP A 89 -7.75 -2.32 7.56
N LEU A 90 -7.31 -2.18 6.28
CA LEU A 90 -6.22 -3.02 5.76
C LEU A 90 -4.89 -2.60 6.36
N LEU A 91 -4.61 -1.30 6.43
CA LEU A 91 -3.38 -0.78 7.01
C LEU A 91 -3.24 -1.21 8.48
N GLU A 92 -4.30 -1.10 9.28
CA GLU A 92 -4.29 -1.52 10.67
C GLU A 92 -3.97 -3.02 10.83
N LYS A 93 -4.55 -3.88 10.00
CA LYS A 93 -4.23 -5.32 9.99
C LYS A 93 -2.77 -5.60 9.68
N ILE A 94 -2.21 -4.90 8.68
CA ILE A 94 -0.81 -5.03 8.29
C ILE A 94 0.11 -4.57 9.44
N GLU A 95 -0.14 -3.38 9.99
CA GLU A 95 0.66 -2.79 11.06
C GLU A 95 0.62 -3.62 12.35
N ASN A 96 -0.51 -4.23 12.64
CA ASN A 96 -0.64 -5.14 13.77
C ASN A 96 0.24 -6.38 13.64
N GLU A 97 0.43 -6.92 12.43
CA GLU A 97 1.28 -8.09 12.21
C GLU A 97 2.78 -7.77 12.17
N ILE A 98 3.17 -6.70 11.47
CA ILE A 98 4.59 -6.43 11.20
C ILE A 98 5.15 -5.17 11.86
N GLY A 99 4.31 -4.31 12.43
CA GLY A 99 4.69 -3.02 13.02
C GLY A 99 4.53 -1.85 12.05
N GLU A 100 4.11 -0.71 12.59
CA GLU A 100 3.86 0.52 11.85
C GLU A 100 5.09 1.02 11.09
N GLU A 101 6.27 0.89 11.69
CA GLU A 101 7.56 1.30 11.17
C GLU A 101 8.00 0.53 9.93
N ASN A 102 7.40 -0.65 9.70
CA ASN A 102 7.72 -1.52 8.57
C ASN A 102 6.83 -1.31 7.35
N VAL A 103 5.81 -0.45 7.43
CA VAL A 103 4.98 -0.03 6.30
C VAL A 103 5.40 1.38 5.89
N ILE A 104 6.13 1.46 4.80
CA ILE A 104 6.78 2.71 4.38
C ILE A 104 5.79 3.59 3.63
N LYS A 105 5.72 4.86 4.04
CA LYS A 105 4.93 5.86 3.36
C LYS A 105 5.66 6.35 2.12
N PHE A 106 4.99 6.31 0.95
CA PHE A 106 5.60 6.65 -0.33
C PHE A 106 4.73 7.61 -1.15
N GLU A 107 5.37 8.31 -2.06
CA GLU A 107 4.69 9.29 -2.91
C GLU A 107 3.90 8.61 -4.03
N ARG A 108 2.71 9.16 -4.30
CA ARG A 108 1.80 8.70 -5.35
C ARG A 108 1.55 9.85 -6.31
N ASP A 109 1.96 9.68 -7.56
CA ASP A 109 1.66 10.62 -8.64
C ASP A 109 0.21 10.41 -9.12
N LEU A 110 -0.55 11.49 -9.21
CA LEU A 110 -1.95 11.51 -9.62
C LEU A 110 -2.13 12.19 -10.99
N LEU A 111 -1.08 12.20 -11.80
CA LEU A 111 -1.16 12.64 -13.20
C LEU A 111 -2.19 11.78 -13.94
N SER A 112 -3.15 12.42 -14.59
CA SER A 112 -4.19 11.72 -15.34
C SER A 112 -3.68 11.16 -16.66
N VAL A 113 -4.44 10.23 -17.26
CA VAL A 113 -4.11 9.63 -18.56
C VAL A 113 -3.95 10.68 -19.66
N ASP A 114 -4.73 11.75 -19.62
CA ASP A 114 -4.69 12.87 -20.58
C ASP A 114 -3.70 13.99 -20.21
N GLY A 115 -2.86 13.75 -19.17
CA GLY A 115 -1.77 14.66 -18.79
C GLY A 115 -2.16 15.83 -17.90
N GLN A 116 -3.37 15.84 -17.34
CA GLN A 116 -3.78 16.88 -16.39
C GLN A 116 -3.25 16.60 -14.99
N ASN A 117 -2.76 17.63 -14.28
CA ASN A 117 -2.09 17.51 -12.98
C ASN A 117 -2.78 18.31 -11.85
N GLN A 118 -4.11 18.38 -11.84
CA GLN A 118 -4.83 19.12 -10.79
C GLN A 118 -4.80 18.43 -9.43
N TYR A 119 -4.71 17.12 -9.41
CA TYR A 119 -4.62 16.35 -8.16
C TYR A 119 -3.20 16.28 -7.58
N ARG A 120 -2.17 16.69 -8.38
CA ARG A 120 -0.76 16.70 -7.99
C ARG A 120 -0.27 15.34 -7.52
N ALA A 121 0.19 15.28 -6.25
CA ALA A 121 0.66 14.06 -5.61
C ALA A 121 0.13 13.97 -4.17
N CYS A 122 0.13 12.75 -3.62
CA CYS A 122 -0.12 12.50 -2.20
C CYS A 122 0.88 11.47 -1.67
N LYS A 123 0.82 11.18 -0.37
CA LYS A 123 1.64 10.14 0.26
C LYS A 123 0.75 9.19 1.02
N ASP A 124 0.92 7.89 0.78
CA ASP A 124 0.17 6.82 1.43
C ASP A 124 1.07 5.67 1.87
N LYS A 125 0.61 4.87 2.80
CA LYS A 125 1.20 3.58 3.19
C LYS A 125 0.62 2.44 2.36
N VAL A 126 -0.69 2.52 2.05
CA VAL A 126 -1.39 1.57 1.17
C VAL A 126 -2.01 2.35 0.02
N SER A 127 -1.80 1.88 -1.20
CA SER A 127 -2.27 2.55 -2.41
C SER A 127 -2.67 1.53 -3.48
N LEU A 128 -2.88 1.99 -4.71
CA LEU A 128 -3.01 1.17 -5.93
C LEU A 128 -1.81 1.46 -6.84
N LEU A 129 -1.57 0.60 -7.83
CA LEU A 129 -0.59 0.90 -8.88
C LEU A 129 -1.08 2.06 -9.75
N THR A 130 -0.14 2.92 -10.14
CA THR A 130 -0.38 3.84 -11.28
C THR A 130 -0.37 3.06 -12.60
N LEU A 131 -0.88 3.67 -13.67
CA LEU A 131 -0.83 3.07 -15.00
C LEU A 131 0.62 2.82 -15.46
N ASP A 132 1.54 3.72 -15.13
CA ASP A 132 2.95 3.59 -15.50
C ASP A 132 3.65 2.49 -14.71
N GLU A 133 3.33 2.34 -13.42
CA GLU A 133 3.81 1.21 -12.62
C GLU A 133 3.24 -0.11 -13.15
N TYR A 134 1.96 -0.17 -13.50
CA TYR A 134 1.38 -1.34 -14.12
C TYR A 134 2.13 -1.73 -15.41
N ARG A 135 2.39 -0.77 -16.28
CA ARG A 135 3.18 -1.01 -17.52
C ARG A 135 4.59 -1.49 -17.22
N LYS A 136 5.26 -0.86 -16.25
CA LYS A 136 6.64 -1.21 -15.84
C LYS A 136 6.72 -2.65 -15.34
N TYR A 137 5.77 -3.06 -14.51
CA TYR A 137 5.79 -4.37 -13.86
C TYR A 137 4.90 -5.42 -14.54
N ARG A 138 4.41 -5.13 -15.75
CA ARG A 138 3.45 -5.96 -16.46
C ARG A 138 3.83 -7.44 -16.56
N SER A 139 5.10 -7.77 -16.73
CA SER A 139 5.60 -9.14 -16.84
C SER A 139 5.48 -9.96 -15.54
N LEU A 140 5.37 -9.29 -14.39
CA LEU A 140 5.21 -9.92 -13.07
C LEU A 140 3.74 -10.01 -12.64
N ILE A 141 2.84 -9.32 -13.35
CA ILE A 141 1.43 -9.20 -12.97
C ILE A 141 0.59 -10.05 -13.92
N PRO A 142 0.04 -11.20 -13.44
CA PRO A 142 -0.84 -12.02 -14.27
C PRO A 142 -2.16 -11.28 -14.56
N ASN A 143 -2.83 -11.71 -15.64
CA ASN A 143 -4.18 -11.26 -15.91
C ASN A 143 -5.14 -11.83 -14.85
N GLU A 144 -6.19 -11.07 -14.55
CA GLU A 144 -7.27 -11.44 -13.65
C GLU A 144 -8.55 -11.74 -14.43
N GLU A 145 -9.47 -12.46 -13.83
CA GLU A 145 -10.77 -12.77 -14.45
C GLU A 145 -11.73 -11.58 -14.50
N CYS A 146 -11.49 -10.56 -13.69
CA CYS A 146 -12.30 -9.33 -13.64
C CYS A 146 -11.42 -8.09 -13.77
N CYS A 147 -12.04 -6.96 -14.06
CA CYS A 147 -11.38 -5.66 -14.01
C CYS A 147 -10.90 -5.36 -12.59
N TRP A 148 -9.84 -4.55 -12.47
CA TRP A 148 -9.36 -4.06 -11.19
C TRP A 148 -8.77 -2.65 -11.31
N TRP A 149 -8.88 -1.89 -10.22
CA TRP A 149 -8.54 -0.48 -10.18
C TRP A 149 -7.05 -0.20 -10.27
N LEU A 150 -6.72 0.82 -11.05
CA LEU A 150 -5.45 1.55 -10.95
C LEU A 150 -5.68 2.90 -10.25
N LEU A 151 -4.59 3.51 -9.81
CA LEU A 151 -4.60 4.82 -9.15
C LEU A 151 -4.87 5.99 -10.12
N THR A 152 -4.43 5.85 -11.38
CA THR A 152 -4.38 6.93 -12.35
C THR A 152 -5.78 7.37 -12.76
N PRO A 153 -6.17 8.64 -12.54
CA PRO A 153 -7.44 9.15 -13.02
C PRO A 153 -7.45 9.19 -14.54
N TRP A 154 -8.60 8.93 -15.18
CA TRP A 154 -8.74 9.03 -16.63
C TRP A 154 -8.55 10.47 -17.10
N SER A 155 -9.17 11.39 -16.38
CA SER A 155 -9.05 12.83 -16.55
C SER A 155 -9.39 13.50 -15.21
N THR A 156 -9.23 14.81 -15.10
CA THR A 156 -9.55 15.54 -13.87
C THR A 156 -10.88 16.31 -14.00
N SER A 157 -11.36 16.93 -12.92
CA SER A 157 -12.66 17.58 -12.83
C SER A 157 -12.96 18.63 -13.91
N HIS A 158 -11.95 19.20 -14.60
CA HIS A 158 -12.14 20.24 -15.60
C HIS A 158 -12.55 19.71 -16.97
N SER A 159 -12.40 18.41 -17.25
CA SER A 159 -12.67 17.80 -18.56
C SER A 159 -14.05 17.12 -18.67
N GLY A 160 -14.82 17.06 -17.59
CA GLY A 160 -16.11 16.36 -17.54
C GLY A 160 -16.03 14.86 -17.32
N TYR A 161 -14.82 14.30 -17.16
CA TYR A 161 -14.57 12.87 -16.91
C TYR A 161 -13.99 12.60 -15.51
N TYR A 162 -14.29 13.49 -14.57
CA TYR A 162 -13.78 13.42 -13.19
C TYR A 162 -14.29 12.23 -12.36
N THR A 163 -15.22 11.44 -12.90
CA THR A 163 -15.70 10.20 -12.29
C THR A 163 -15.01 8.95 -12.81
N LEU A 164 -14.21 9.06 -13.90
CA LEU A 164 -13.60 7.92 -14.55
C LEU A 164 -12.17 7.71 -14.04
N THR A 165 -11.91 6.50 -13.59
CA THR A 165 -10.57 6.02 -13.17
C THR A 165 -10.09 4.92 -14.10
N THR A 166 -8.80 4.73 -14.23
CA THR A 166 -8.21 3.67 -15.04
C THR A 166 -8.43 2.31 -14.38
N VAL A 167 -8.79 1.31 -15.19
CA VAL A 167 -8.89 -0.10 -14.79
C VAL A 167 -8.05 -0.97 -15.69
N VAL A 168 -7.55 -2.08 -15.16
CA VAL A 168 -6.97 -3.16 -15.94
C VAL A 168 -8.08 -4.14 -16.29
N LEU A 169 -8.16 -4.50 -17.57
CA LEU A 169 -9.16 -5.43 -18.11
C LEU A 169 -8.67 -6.89 -17.98
N PRO A 170 -9.57 -7.89 -18.06
CA PRO A 170 -9.17 -9.30 -18.05
C PRO A 170 -8.20 -9.68 -19.19
N SER A 171 -8.22 -8.96 -20.29
CA SER A 171 -7.26 -9.13 -21.38
C SER A 171 -5.84 -8.67 -21.05
N GLY A 172 -5.66 -7.97 -19.93
CA GLY A 172 -4.42 -7.29 -19.57
C GLY A 172 -4.23 -5.92 -20.23
N GLY A 173 -5.18 -5.47 -21.07
CA GLY A 173 -5.27 -4.10 -21.51
C GLY A 173 -5.77 -3.19 -20.38
N PHE A 174 -5.85 -1.90 -20.63
CA PHE A 174 -6.46 -0.96 -19.70
C PHE A 174 -7.61 -0.19 -20.36
N GLY A 175 -8.53 0.27 -19.54
CA GLY A 175 -9.66 1.08 -19.94
C GLY A 175 -10.02 2.07 -18.84
N ASN A 176 -11.21 2.65 -18.94
CA ASN A 176 -11.77 3.43 -17.84
C ASN A 176 -12.91 2.66 -17.16
N GLY A 177 -13.02 2.86 -15.87
CA GLY A 177 -14.14 2.41 -15.04
C GLY A 177 -14.76 3.61 -14.33
N CYS A 178 -16.03 3.49 -14.03
CA CYS A 178 -16.74 4.44 -13.17
C CYS A 178 -17.54 3.62 -12.15
N ASN A 179 -18.31 4.13 -11.34
CA ASN A 179 -19.30 3.61 -10.38
C ASN A 179 -19.53 2.07 -10.24
N TYR A 180 -18.74 1.23 -10.88
CA TYR A 180 -18.78 -0.23 -10.76
C TYR A 180 -17.91 -0.70 -9.58
N CYS A 181 -18.22 -1.90 -9.09
CA CYS A 181 -17.35 -2.58 -8.15
C CYS A 181 -16.35 -3.41 -8.95
N ASP A 182 -15.11 -2.93 -9.01
CA ASP A 182 -14.00 -3.66 -9.63
C ASP A 182 -13.06 -4.22 -8.57
N GLY A 183 -12.16 -5.10 -8.97
CA GLY A 183 -11.20 -5.72 -8.07
C GLY A 183 -10.26 -4.69 -7.47
N VAL A 184 -9.94 -4.87 -6.19
CA VAL A 184 -8.96 -4.05 -5.48
C VAL A 184 -7.68 -4.87 -5.32
N ARG A 185 -6.55 -4.30 -5.77
CA ARG A 185 -5.21 -4.89 -5.62
C ARG A 185 -4.30 -3.88 -4.94
N PRO A 186 -4.23 -3.92 -3.60
CA PRO A 186 -3.41 -2.98 -2.85
C PRO A 186 -1.93 -3.09 -3.17
N VAL A 187 -1.22 -1.96 -3.14
CA VAL A 187 0.24 -1.88 -3.21
C VAL A 187 0.77 -1.22 -1.94
N CYS A 188 1.83 -1.82 -1.39
CA CYS A 188 2.58 -1.30 -0.24
C CYS A 188 4.07 -1.35 -0.52
N ILE A 189 4.84 -0.54 0.21
CA ILE A 189 6.28 -0.71 0.32
C ILE A 189 6.59 -1.18 1.74
N PHE A 190 7.16 -2.36 1.85
CA PHE A 190 7.56 -2.94 3.12
C PHE A 190 9.06 -2.79 3.36
N SER A 191 9.43 -2.50 4.62
CA SER A 191 10.83 -2.46 5.03
C SER A 191 11.52 -3.80 4.75
N PRO A 192 12.76 -3.81 4.25
CA PRO A 192 13.54 -5.05 4.11
C PRO A 192 13.70 -5.81 5.42
N SER A 193 13.60 -5.12 6.54
CA SER A 193 13.75 -5.70 7.90
C SER A 193 12.71 -6.77 8.24
N ILE A 194 11.56 -6.80 7.56
CA ILE A 194 10.54 -7.84 7.81
C ILE A 194 10.87 -9.17 7.13
N PHE A 195 11.76 -9.15 6.14
CA PHE A 195 12.13 -10.35 5.40
C PHE A 195 13.35 -11.04 6.02
N GLU A 196 13.25 -12.33 6.21
CA GLU A 196 14.37 -13.16 6.66
C GLU A 196 14.85 -14.03 5.51
N SER A 197 16.09 -13.83 5.08
CA SER A 197 16.74 -14.82 4.21
C SER A 197 17.24 -15.95 5.10
N LYS A 198 16.76 -17.17 4.91
CA LYS A 198 17.47 -18.34 5.45
C LYS A 198 18.82 -18.41 4.74
N GLU A 199 19.89 -18.07 5.45
CA GLU A 199 21.21 -18.47 5.01
C GLU A 199 21.19 -19.99 4.83
N LYS A 200 21.49 -20.43 3.61
CA LYS A 200 21.66 -21.85 3.27
C LYS A 200 23.05 -22.33 3.64
#